data_e2e1b3e6ec9b325058f0ae987ed1faae
#
_entry.id   e2e1b3e6ec9b325058f0ae987ed1faae
#
_cell.length_a   1.000
_cell.length_b   1.000
_cell.length_c   1.000
_cell.angle_alpha   90.00
_cell.angle_beta   90.00
_cell.angle_gamma   90.00
#
_symmetry.space_group_name_H-M   'P 1'
#
loop_
_entity.id
_entity.type
_entity.pdbx_description
1 polymer ?
#
loop_
_entity_poly.entity_id
_entity_poly.type
_entity_poly.pdbx_seq_one_letter_code
_entity_poly.pdbx_strand_id
1 'polypeptide(L)'
;MKYIEDKIDNGVNIELGISSLRTDAVSPQMVQTLVKGGQKHSTIAIEAASERLRKYINKNLKEEQILNAVRISRENGLKGLKIYSMIGIPTETQDDINEFLKLGKKIKDENKGFNIEFSFSSFVPKPHTPFQWAKREDTKSLEKKQKYLEKEFSK
;
A
#
# COMPACT_ATOMS: atom_id res chain seq x y z
N MET A 1 -1.83 19.58 -8.89
CA MET A 1 -0.44 19.18 -9.24
C MET A 1 0.19 20.17 -10.23
N LYS A 2 -0.39 20.44 -11.40
CA LYS A 2 0.18 21.33 -12.44
C LYS A 2 0.63 22.71 -11.91
N TYR A 3 -0.18 23.39 -11.11
CA TYR A 3 0.19 24.68 -10.51
C TYR A 3 1.44 24.62 -9.63
N ILE A 4 1.58 23.54 -8.84
CA ILE A 4 2.77 23.34 -7.97
C ILE A 4 4.00 23.06 -8.85
N GLU A 5 3.84 22.23 -9.86
CA GLU A 5 4.89 21.89 -10.82
C GLU A 5 5.41 23.14 -11.55
N ASP A 6 4.50 23.98 -12.05
CA ASP A 6 4.86 25.26 -12.68
C ASP A 6 5.66 26.18 -11.73
N LYS A 7 5.32 26.21 -10.44
CA LYS A 7 6.06 26.99 -9.44
C LYS A 7 7.46 26.44 -9.20
N ILE A 8 7.61 25.13 -9.08
CA ILE A 8 8.91 24.47 -8.92
C ILE A 8 9.77 24.70 -10.17
N ASP A 9 9.22 24.53 -11.35
CA ASP A 9 9.92 24.72 -12.63
C ASP A 9 10.34 26.17 -12.86
N ASN A 10 9.65 27.15 -12.24
CA ASN A 10 10.03 28.55 -12.19
C ASN A 10 11.00 28.93 -11.04
N GLY A 11 11.63 27.96 -10.41
CA GLY A 11 12.65 28.17 -9.39
C GLY A 11 12.14 28.46 -7.98
N VAL A 12 10.83 28.32 -7.72
CA VAL A 12 10.31 28.43 -6.36
C VAL A 12 10.67 27.18 -5.58
N ASN A 13 11.39 27.33 -4.48
CA ASN A 13 11.73 26.20 -3.60
C ASN A 13 10.50 25.74 -2.82
N ILE A 14 9.90 24.64 -3.25
CA ILE A 14 8.72 24.03 -2.62
C ILE A 14 9.09 22.62 -2.19
N GLU A 15 8.97 22.32 -0.89
CA GLU A 15 9.05 20.99 -0.36
C GLU A 15 7.65 20.37 -0.28
N LEU A 16 7.46 19.21 -0.89
CA LEU A 16 6.20 18.46 -0.88
C LEU A 16 6.29 17.22 -0.01
N GLY A 17 5.26 17.02 0.82
CA GLY A 17 5.10 15.81 1.61
C GLY A 17 3.66 15.34 1.59
N ILE A 18 3.39 14.20 0.98
CA ILE A 18 2.09 13.51 1.04
C ILE A 18 2.27 12.21 1.82
N SER A 19 1.47 12.01 2.87
CA SER A 19 1.58 10.86 3.75
C SER A 19 1.19 9.55 3.06
N SER A 20 0.14 9.55 2.24
CA SER A 20 -0.29 8.37 1.50
C SER A 20 -1.05 8.75 0.22
N LEU A 21 -0.92 7.90 -0.78
CA LEU A 21 -1.60 8.04 -2.06
C LEU A 21 -2.72 6.99 -2.17
N ARG A 22 -3.82 7.35 -2.79
CA ARG A 22 -4.80 6.36 -3.22
C ARG A 22 -4.18 5.51 -4.34
N THR A 23 -4.16 4.21 -4.16
CA THR A 23 -3.52 3.26 -5.08
C THR A 23 -4.08 3.36 -6.51
N ASP A 24 -5.39 3.56 -6.65
CA ASP A 24 -6.09 3.69 -7.92
C ASP A 24 -5.91 5.06 -8.59
N ALA A 25 -5.36 6.05 -7.87
CA ALA A 25 -5.15 7.41 -8.35
C ALA A 25 -3.69 7.76 -8.62
N VAL A 26 -2.77 6.81 -8.42
CA VAL A 26 -1.34 7.03 -8.71
C VAL A 26 -1.15 7.27 -10.22
N SER A 27 -0.57 8.39 -10.57
CA SER A 27 -0.28 8.75 -11.96
C SER A 27 1.17 9.21 -12.13
N PRO A 28 1.74 9.09 -13.35
CA PRO A 28 3.10 9.55 -13.62
C PRO A 28 3.33 11.02 -13.23
N GLN A 29 2.43 11.90 -13.62
CA GLN A 29 2.52 13.32 -13.31
C GLN A 29 2.51 13.57 -11.79
N MET A 30 1.62 12.89 -11.04
CA MET A 30 1.58 13.03 -9.57
C MET A 30 2.93 12.65 -8.96
N VAL A 31 3.48 11.51 -9.35
CA VAL A 31 4.74 11.01 -8.80
C VAL A 31 5.90 11.94 -9.17
N GLN A 32 5.98 12.39 -10.43
CA GLN A 32 7.02 13.34 -10.88
C GLN A 32 6.97 14.66 -10.09
N THR A 33 5.78 15.20 -9.86
CA THR A 33 5.64 16.44 -9.07
C THR A 33 6.11 16.25 -7.63
N LEU A 34 5.77 15.09 -7.00
CA LEU A 34 6.24 14.76 -5.65
C LEU A 34 7.76 14.63 -5.58
N VAL A 35 8.37 13.97 -6.57
CA VAL A 35 9.81 13.80 -6.66
C VAL A 35 10.52 15.14 -6.89
N LYS A 36 10.01 15.99 -7.77
CA LYS A 36 10.49 17.37 -7.95
C LYS A 36 10.42 18.17 -6.65
N GLY A 37 9.36 17.98 -5.84
CA GLY A 37 9.19 18.58 -4.51
C GLY A 37 9.99 17.89 -3.40
N GLY A 38 10.94 17.00 -3.73
CA GLY A 38 11.86 16.39 -2.77
C GLY A 38 11.40 15.08 -2.12
N GLN A 39 10.17 14.62 -2.39
CA GLN A 39 9.68 13.37 -1.82
C GLN A 39 10.36 12.16 -2.44
N LYS A 40 11.05 11.35 -1.62
CA LYS A 40 11.80 10.15 -2.06
C LYS A 40 11.02 8.86 -1.89
N HIS A 41 10.12 8.80 -0.91
CA HIS A 41 9.32 7.63 -0.59
C HIS A 41 7.86 8.02 -0.51
N SER A 42 6.97 7.10 -0.83
CA SER A 42 5.53 7.29 -0.69
C SER A 42 4.86 6.07 -0.09
N THR A 43 3.60 6.20 0.23
CA THR A 43 2.79 5.12 0.80
C THR A 43 1.52 4.94 -0.01
N ILE A 44 1.15 3.70 -0.26
CA ILE A 44 -0.17 3.31 -0.78
C ILE A 44 -0.85 2.36 0.19
N ALA A 45 -2.18 2.35 0.20
CA ALA A 45 -2.97 1.43 1.03
C ALA A 45 -3.76 0.47 0.15
N ILE A 46 -3.47 -0.82 0.26
CA ILE A 46 -4.21 -1.88 -0.46
C ILE A 46 -5.23 -2.58 0.43
N GLU A 47 -5.09 -2.44 1.73
CA GLU A 47 -5.87 -3.03 2.85
C GLU A 47 -5.72 -4.55 2.95
N ALA A 48 -5.90 -5.31 1.88
CA ALA A 48 -5.72 -6.76 1.82
C ALA A 48 -5.11 -7.20 0.50
N ALA A 49 -4.34 -8.29 0.50
CA ALA A 49 -3.78 -8.86 -0.73
C ALA A 49 -4.85 -9.60 -1.54
N SER A 50 -5.77 -10.32 -0.89
CA SER A 50 -6.80 -11.05 -1.61
C SER A 50 -7.90 -10.11 -2.14
N GLU A 51 -8.27 -10.32 -3.40
CA GLU A 51 -9.35 -9.53 -4.02
C GLU A 51 -10.70 -9.77 -3.32
N ARG A 52 -10.91 -10.98 -2.82
CA ARG A 52 -12.10 -11.34 -2.03
C ARG A 52 -12.25 -10.42 -0.81
N LEU A 53 -11.20 -10.25 -0.02
CA LEU A 53 -11.23 -9.37 1.16
C LEU A 53 -11.33 -7.90 0.77
N ARG A 54 -10.65 -7.46 -0.28
CA ARG A 54 -10.81 -6.08 -0.77
C ARG A 54 -12.27 -5.79 -1.15
N LYS A 55 -12.94 -6.71 -1.85
CA LYS A 55 -14.37 -6.58 -2.15
C LYS A 55 -15.22 -6.57 -0.88
N TYR A 56 -14.92 -7.45 0.07
CA TYR A 56 -15.65 -7.56 1.33
C TYR A 56 -15.63 -6.25 2.14
N ILE A 57 -14.51 -5.55 2.17
CA ILE A 57 -14.38 -4.25 2.85
C ILE A 57 -14.72 -3.06 1.95
N ASN A 58 -15.34 -3.30 0.80
CA ASN A 58 -15.70 -2.27 -0.19
C ASN A 58 -14.49 -1.47 -0.74
N LYS A 59 -13.31 -2.07 -0.72
CA LYS A 59 -12.12 -1.52 -1.39
C LYS A 59 -12.05 -2.10 -2.80
N ASN A 60 -12.75 -1.51 -3.75
CA ASN A 60 -12.84 -1.99 -5.13
C ASN A 60 -11.52 -1.76 -5.91
N LEU A 61 -10.44 -2.36 -5.41
CA LEU A 61 -9.09 -2.26 -5.96
C LEU A 61 -8.69 -3.61 -6.57
N LYS A 62 -8.35 -3.63 -7.85
CA LYS A 62 -7.85 -4.81 -8.56
C LYS A 62 -6.35 -4.96 -8.37
N GLU A 63 -5.83 -6.19 -8.47
CA GLU A 63 -4.39 -6.47 -8.38
C GLU A 63 -3.59 -5.68 -9.43
N GLU A 64 -4.09 -5.63 -10.66
CA GLU A 64 -3.49 -4.86 -11.75
C GLU A 64 -3.24 -3.39 -11.38
N GLN A 65 -4.20 -2.75 -10.68
CA GLN A 65 -4.05 -1.37 -10.23
C GLN A 65 -2.94 -1.22 -9.17
N ILE A 66 -2.77 -2.24 -8.31
CA ILE A 66 -1.67 -2.28 -7.32
C ILE A 66 -0.32 -2.36 -8.04
N LEU A 67 -0.18 -3.31 -8.96
CA LEU A 67 1.05 -3.50 -9.73
C LEU A 67 1.39 -2.25 -10.56
N ASN A 68 0.39 -1.66 -11.19
CA ASN A 68 0.56 -0.43 -11.97
C ASN A 68 1.00 0.75 -11.08
N ALA A 69 0.43 0.90 -9.88
CA ALA A 69 0.84 1.96 -8.94
C ALA A 69 2.30 1.81 -8.52
N VAL A 70 2.75 0.58 -8.25
CA VAL A 70 4.16 0.28 -7.92
C VAL A 70 5.06 0.60 -9.10
N ARG A 71 4.71 0.16 -10.30
CA ARG A 71 5.47 0.40 -11.53
C ARG A 71 5.61 1.91 -11.81
N ILE A 72 4.49 2.66 -11.77
CA ILE A 72 4.50 4.13 -11.97
C ILE A 72 5.40 4.80 -10.94
N SER A 73 5.32 4.39 -9.67
CA SER A 73 6.13 4.96 -8.58
C SER A 73 7.62 4.79 -8.85
N ARG A 74 8.05 3.59 -9.26
CA ARG A 74 9.44 3.29 -9.62
C ARG A 74 9.90 4.07 -10.86
N GLU A 75 9.13 4.01 -11.94
CA GLU A 75 9.50 4.60 -13.23
C GLU A 75 9.59 6.13 -13.20
N ASN A 76 8.87 6.77 -12.27
CA ASN A 76 8.84 8.23 -12.14
C ASN A 76 9.68 8.78 -10.96
N GLY A 77 10.61 7.99 -10.44
CA GLY A 77 11.74 8.50 -9.65
C GLY A 77 11.62 8.36 -8.13
N LEU A 78 10.55 7.76 -7.58
CA LEU A 78 10.55 7.39 -6.16
C LEU A 78 11.67 6.37 -5.89
N LYS A 79 12.22 6.40 -4.68
CA LYS A 79 13.27 5.47 -4.23
C LYS A 79 12.69 4.25 -3.50
N GLY A 80 11.45 4.36 -3.05
CA GLY A 80 10.74 3.26 -2.41
C GLY A 80 9.27 3.54 -2.18
N LEU A 81 8.53 2.48 -1.93
CA LEU A 81 7.09 2.51 -1.69
C LEU A 81 6.73 1.62 -0.49
N LYS A 82 6.00 2.20 0.45
CA LYS A 82 5.39 1.46 1.56
C LYS A 82 3.98 1.05 1.17
N ILE A 83 3.64 -0.20 1.39
CA ILE A 83 2.32 -0.77 1.11
C ILE A 83 1.63 -1.09 2.42
N TYR A 84 0.63 -0.28 2.79
CA TYR A 84 -0.18 -0.54 3.98
C TYR A 84 -1.24 -1.59 3.73
N SER A 85 -1.36 -2.49 4.70
CA SER A 85 -2.31 -3.58 4.69
C SER A 85 -2.80 -3.87 6.10
N MET A 86 -3.91 -4.58 6.20
CA MET A 86 -4.47 -5.06 7.46
C MET A 86 -4.45 -6.59 7.52
N ILE A 87 -4.32 -7.12 8.73
CA ILE A 87 -4.55 -8.53 9.07
C ILE A 87 -5.64 -8.63 10.11
N GLY A 88 -6.34 -9.76 10.16
CA GLY A 88 -7.46 -9.98 11.08
C GLY A 88 -8.76 -9.32 10.62
N ILE A 89 -8.91 -9.09 9.33
CA ILE A 89 -10.19 -8.64 8.75
C ILE A 89 -11.23 -9.75 8.96
N PRO A 90 -12.47 -9.43 9.38
CA PRO A 90 -13.51 -10.44 9.51
C PRO A 90 -13.61 -11.34 8.28
N THR A 91 -13.74 -12.65 8.49
CA THR A 91 -13.71 -13.70 7.45
C THR A 91 -12.36 -14.00 6.79
N GLU A 92 -11.27 -13.37 7.24
CA GLU A 92 -9.93 -13.65 6.73
C GLU A 92 -9.51 -15.11 6.97
N THR A 93 -8.99 -15.75 5.96
CA THR A 93 -8.49 -17.13 5.97
C THR A 93 -6.96 -17.16 5.81
N GLN A 94 -6.36 -18.34 6.03
CA GLN A 94 -4.93 -18.51 5.75
C GLN A 94 -4.60 -18.30 4.27
N ASP A 95 -5.51 -18.63 3.37
CA ASP A 95 -5.30 -18.39 1.94
C ASP A 95 -5.22 -16.90 1.62
N ASP A 96 -6.04 -16.06 2.28
CA ASP A 96 -5.95 -14.60 2.13
C ASP A 96 -4.61 -14.06 2.62
N ILE A 97 -4.07 -14.64 3.70
CA ILE A 97 -2.71 -14.30 4.20
C ILE A 97 -1.64 -14.73 3.19
N ASN A 98 -1.78 -15.91 2.59
CA ASN A 98 -0.83 -16.40 1.59
C ASN A 98 -0.83 -15.56 0.31
N GLU A 99 -1.93 -14.87 -0.01
CA GLU A 99 -1.99 -13.94 -1.15
C GLU A 99 -1.01 -12.75 -0.97
N PHE A 100 -0.68 -12.35 0.27
CA PHE A 100 0.36 -11.33 0.50
C PHE A 100 1.72 -11.78 -0.02
N LEU A 101 2.07 -13.06 0.17
CA LEU A 101 3.35 -13.61 -0.29
C LEU A 101 3.40 -13.69 -1.81
N LYS A 102 2.30 -14.10 -2.44
CA LYS A 102 2.20 -14.15 -3.91
C LYS A 102 2.31 -12.75 -4.51
N LEU A 103 1.55 -11.79 -3.98
CA LEU A 103 1.58 -10.39 -4.42
C LEU A 103 2.96 -9.77 -4.19
N GLY A 104 3.57 -10.00 -3.02
CA GLY A 104 4.90 -9.49 -2.69
C GLY A 104 5.97 -10.03 -3.64
N LYS A 105 5.94 -11.34 -3.94
CA LYS A 105 6.84 -11.96 -4.91
C LYS A 105 6.67 -11.33 -6.30
N LYS A 106 5.43 -11.21 -6.79
CA LYS A 106 5.13 -10.62 -8.09
C LYS A 106 5.64 -9.18 -8.18
N ILE A 107 5.37 -8.36 -7.15
CA ILE A 107 5.87 -6.98 -7.07
C ILE A 107 7.41 -6.95 -7.13
N LYS A 108 8.09 -7.81 -6.35
CA LYS A 108 9.56 -7.89 -6.30
C LYS A 108 10.15 -8.30 -7.65
N ASP A 109 9.58 -9.31 -8.29
CA ASP A 109 10.06 -9.83 -9.57
C ASP A 109 9.92 -8.80 -10.71
N GLU A 110 8.81 -8.06 -10.75
CA GLU A 110 8.54 -7.03 -11.76
C GLU A 110 9.27 -5.71 -11.49
N ASN A 111 9.71 -5.44 -10.24
CA ASN A 111 10.31 -4.17 -9.83
C ASN A 111 11.68 -4.34 -9.17
N LYS A 112 12.58 -5.11 -9.79
CA LYS A 112 13.93 -5.37 -9.28
C LYS A 112 14.67 -4.07 -8.93
N GLY A 113 15.28 -4.06 -7.75
CA GLY A 113 16.05 -2.91 -7.25
C GLY A 113 15.22 -1.75 -6.68
N PHE A 114 13.88 -1.83 -6.72
CA PHE A 114 13.02 -0.85 -6.08
C PHE A 114 12.71 -1.26 -4.64
N ASN A 115 12.82 -0.33 -3.69
CA ASN A 115 12.59 -0.61 -2.28
C ASN A 115 11.08 -0.72 -2.00
N ILE A 116 10.61 -1.90 -1.62
CA ILE A 116 9.22 -2.15 -1.24
C ILE A 116 9.16 -2.60 0.22
N GLU A 117 8.33 -1.92 1.00
CA GLU A 117 8.06 -2.26 2.40
C GLU A 117 6.58 -2.57 2.57
N PHE A 118 6.24 -3.78 3.03
CA PHE A 118 4.90 -4.09 3.51
C PHE A 118 4.76 -3.72 4.99
N SER A 119 3.70 -2.99 5.32
CA SER A 119 3.37 -2.62 6.69
C SER A 119 2.00 -3.18 7.05
N PHE A 120 1.95 -4.03 8.05
CA PHE A 120 0.73 -4.70 8.50
C PHE A 120 0.22 -4.09 9.80
N SER A 121 -1.05 -3.69 9.81
CA SER A 121 -1.77 -3.31 11.02
C SER A 121 -2.87 -4.33 11.32
N SER A 122 -3.23 -4.45 12.60
CA SER A 122 -4.40 -5.26 12.98
C SER A 122 -5.69 -4.53 12.62
N PHE A 123 -6.66 -5.26 12.06
CA PHE A 123 -8.01 -4.73 11.92
C PHE A 123 -8.60 -4.39 13.30
N VAL A 124 -9.14 -3.18 13.44
CA VAL A 124 -9.84 -2.73 14.65
C VAL A 124 -11.20 -2.16 14.24
N PRO A 125 -12.32 -2.74 14.72
CA PRO A 125 -13.64 -2.18 14.52
C PRO A 125 -13.71 -0.74 15.04
N LYS A 126 -14.26 0.17 14.23
CA LYS A 126 -14.43 1.57 14.62
C LYS A 126 -15.91 1.92 14.69
N PRO A 127 -16.33 2.75 15.67
CA PRO A 127 -17.70 3.21 15.76
C PRO A 127 -18.08 3.99 14.48
N HIS A 128 -19.37 3.98 14.18
CA HIS A 128 -19.96 4.64 13.00
C HIS A 128 -19.46 4.10 11.65
N THR A 129 -18.95 2.87 11.61
CA THR A 129 -18.58 2.16 10.38
C THR A 129 -19.44 0.91 10.22
N PRO A 130 -19.56 0.35 8.98
CA PRO A 130 -20.25 -0.92 8.76
C PRO A 130 -19.72 -2.06 9.62
N PHE A 131 -18.45 -2.00 10.04
CA PHE A 131 -17.78 -3.01 10.85
C PHE A 131 -17.79 -2.73 12.35
N GLN A 132 -18.53 -1.73 12.83
CA GLN A 132 -18.51 -1.33 14.25
C GLN A 132 -18.84 -2.47 15.23
N TRP A 133 -19.61 -3.47 14.81
CA TRP A 133 -19.99 -4.63 15.63
C TRP A 133 -19.22 -5.91 15.26
N ALA A 134 -18.26 -5.81 14.35
CA ALA A 134 -17.41 -6.94 13.99
C ALA A 134 -16.49 -7.31 15.17
N LYS A 135 -16.27 -8.60 15.37
CA LYS A 135 -15.33 -9.05 16.39
C LYS A 135 -13.90 -8.78 15.90
N ARG A 136 -13.08 -8.14 16.77
CA ARG A 136 -11.63 -8.09 16.56
C ARG A 136 -11.04 -9.49 16.79
N GLU A 137 -10.14 -9.92 15.95
CA GLU A 137 -9.41 -11.18 16.13
C GLU A 137 -8.54 -11.13 17.41
N ASP A 138 -8.33 -12.27 18.05
CA ASP A 138 -7.53 -12.33 19.26
C ASP A 138 -6.05 -12.02 19.00
N THR A 139 -5.39 -11.47 20.01
CA THR A 139 -4.01 -10.99 19.88
C THR A 139 -3.02 -12.10 19.53
N LYS A 140 -3.18 -13.30 20.09
CA LYS A 140 -2.28 -14.43 19.82
C LYS A 140 -2.35 -14.87 18.35
N SER A 141 -3.57 -14.88 17.79
CA SER A 141 -3.78 -15.19 16.37
C SER A 141 -3.14 -14.14 15.46
N LEU A 142 -3.35 -12.86 15.76
CA LEU A 142 -2.74 -11.75 15.03
C LEU A 142 -1.22 -11.80 15.07
N GLU A 143 -0.62 -12.05 16.23
CA GLU A 143 0.83 -12.21 16.39
C GLU A 143 1.39 -13.39 15.58
N LYS A 144 0.65 -14.51 15.50
CA LYS A 144 1.05 -15.65 14.67
C LYS A 144 1.07 -15.27 13.17
N LYS A 145 0.03 -14.59 12.71
CA LYS A 145 -0.07 -14.10 11.32
C LYS A 145 1.07 -13.15 10.99
N GLN A 146 1.33 -12.18 11.88
CA GLN A 146 2.40 -11.22 11.70
C GLN A 146 3.77 -11.91 11.64
N LYS A 147 4.11 -12.77 12.61
CA LYS A 147 5.37 -13.54 12.62
C LYS A 147 5.51 -14.43 11.37
N TYR A 148 4.41 -15.01 10.90
CA TYR A 148 4.41 -15.80 9.68
C TYR A 148 4.79 -14.92 8.47
N LEU A 149 4.13 -13.78 8.28
CA LEU A 149 4.44 -12.86 7.18
C LEU A 149 5.88 -12.33 7.28
N GLU A 150 6.32 -11.87 8.45
CA GLU A 150 7.70 -11.40 8.66
C GLU A 150 8.73 -12.46 8.26
N LYS A 151 8.54 -13.71 8.72
CA LYS A 151 9.41 -14.84 8.37
C LYS A 151 9.46 -15.13 6.88
N GLU A 152 8.29 -15.10 6.21
CA GLU A 152 8.21 -15.44 4.79
C GLU A 152 8.74 -14.31 3.90
N PHE A 153 8.54 -13.04 4.27
CA PHE A 153 9.10 -11.90 3.53
C PHE A 153 10.61 -11.71 3.74
N SER A 154 11.19 -12.32 4.78
CA SER A 154 12.64 -12.26 5.06
C SER A 154 13.46 -13.29 4.27
N LYS A 155 12.80 -14.19 3.53
CA LYS A 155 13.45 -15.18 2.65
C LYS A 155 13.73 -14.58 1.27
#